data_f9e68f59ed591634ec3aee63793682a6
#
_entry.id   f9e68f59ed591634ec3aee63793682a6
#
_cell.length_a   1.000
_cell.length_b   1.000
_cell.length_c   1.000
_cell.angle_alpha   90.00
_cell.angle_beta   90.00
_cell.angle_gamma   90.00
#
_symmetry.space_group_name_H-M   'P 1'
#
loop_
_entity.id
_entity.type
_entity.pdbx_description
1 polymer ?
#
loop_
_entity_poly.entity_id
_entity_poly.type
_entity_poly.pdbx_seq_one_letter_code
_entity_poly.pdbx_strand_id
1 'polypeptide(L)'
;IRDPLSGRAYVHQAMRLTGCGDPRTPLADTLPGKLPQRKLCQTAAAGYSSYGNQIGLATGHVAELYHPGYVAKHLEVGAVVGAAPAENVRRERPAPGDVIILLGGRTGRDGIGGATGSSKSHNQTSLHTMASEVQKGNAPEERKIQRLFRDGKVTRLVKRCNDFGAGGVSVAIGELADGLTIDLDAVRKKYDGLDGTELAISESQERMAVVVAPKDAETFIAAAEAENLEAYPVAVVTAEPRMVMRWQGETIVSLSREFLNSNGAVKHAKVSVPDVDRKTHSLFQLAGASDLRSMASSLKSASRRGLVERFDSTIGAGSVTMPYGGRTQRTPAQSMTALLPVLPGQETEQASVMAWACDPERLSAY
;
A
#
# COMPACT_ATOMS: atom_id res chain seq x y z
N ILE A 1 -2.39 -2.35 -0.65
CA ILE A 1 -3.11 -3.55 -1.15
C ILE A 1 -3.64 -4.37 0.02
N ARG A 2 -2.87 -4.56 1.11
CA ARG A 2 -3.34 -5.30 2.30
C ARG A 2 -4.26 -4.48 3.20
N ASP A 3 -4.17 -3.15 3.21
CA ASP A 3 -5.05 -2.30 4.03
C ASP A 3 -6.55 -2.64 3.89
N PRO A 4 -7.09 -2.83 2.67
CA PRO A 4 -8.47 -3.25 2.51
C PRO A 4 -8.81 -4.61 3.13
N LEU A 5 -7.83 -5.52 3.23
CA LEU A 5 -8.02 -6.80 3.92
C LEU A 5 -8.31 -6.62 5.40
N SER A 6 -7.83 -5.53 6.03
CA SER A 6 -8.18 -5.19 7.41
C SER A 6 -9.70 -4.98 7.56
N GLY A 7 -10.38 -4.54 6.50
CA GLY A 7 -11.83 -4.51 6.36
C GLY A 7 -12.45 -5.77 5.77
N ARG A 8 -11.69 -6.84 5.53
CA ARG A 8 -12.06 -8.08 4.83
C ARG A 8 -12.40 -7.85 3.35
N ALA A 9 -12.00 -6.70 2.78
CA ALA A 9 -12.28 -6.39 1.39
C ALA A 9 -11.17 -6.98 0.48
N TYR A 10 -11.59 -7.77 -0.50
CA TYR A 10 -10.72 -8.27 -1.55
C TYR A 10 -10.47 -7.18 -2.59
N VAL A 11 -9.19 -6.85 -2.80
CA VAL A 11 -8.77 -5.87 -3.82
C VAL A 11 -8.84 -6.50 -5.20
N HIS A 12 -9.58 -5.87 -6.12
CA HIS A 12 -9.83 -6.40 -7.46
C HIS A 12 -9.41 -5.48 -8.60
N GLN A 13 -9.13 -4.20 -8.31
CA GLN A 13 -8.67 -3.22 -9.29
C GLN A 13 -7.64 -2.27 -8.67
N ALA A 14 -6.64 -1.92 -9.45
CA ALA A 14 -5.62 -0.92 -9.11
C ALA A 14 -5.48 0.16 -10.17
N MET A 15 -5.04 1.34 -9.74
CA MET A 15 -4.65 2.47 -10.56
C MET A 15 -3.26 2.92 -10.13
N ARG A 16 -2.38 3.21 -11.09
CA ARG A 16 -1.06 3.80 -10.83
C ARG A 16 -0.98 5.19 -11.43
N LEU A 17 -0.63 6.16 -10.62
CA LEU A 17 -0.39 7.55 -11.03
C LEU A 17 1.02 7.96 -10.61
N THR A 18 1.77 8.56 -11.52
CA THR A 18 3.17 8.90 -11.27
C THR A 18 3.46 10.34 -11.67
N GLY A 19 4.24 11.04 -10.86
CA GLY A 19 4.82 12.34 -11.18
C GLY A 19 6.34 12.22 -11.38
N CYS A 20 6.82 12.61 -12.55
CA CYS A 20 8.24 12.51 -12.93
C CYS A 20 8.75 13.83 -13.52
N GLY A 21 10.08 14.02 -13.51
CA GLY A 21 10.75 14.94 -14.41
C GLY A 21 10.73 14.44 -15.86
N ASP A 22 11.22 15.25 -16.80
CA ASP A 22 11.28 14.85 -18.21
C ASP A 22 12.24 13.66 -18.41
N PRO A 23 11.77 12.49 -18.83
CA PRO A 23 12.59 11.29 -19.04
C PRO A 23 13.57 11.43 -20.22
N ARG A 24 13.44 12.47 -21.06
CA ARG A 24 14.33 12.78 -22.18
C ARG A 24 15.54 13.59 -21.72
N THR A 25 15.57 14.07 -20.46
CA THR A 25 16.69 14.84 -19.91
C THR A 25 18.00 14.08 -20.17
N PRO A 26 18.99 14.72 -20.82
CA PRO A 26 20.29 14.12 -21.07
C PRO A 26 20.96 13.65 -19.78
N LEU A 27 21.76 12.61 -19.88
CA LEU A 27 22.46 12.05 -18.71
C LEU A 27 23.40 13.09 -18.07
N ALA A 28 24.02 13.93 -18.88
CA ALA A 28 24.89 15.01 -18.42
C ALA A 28 24.18 16.08 -17.57
N ASP A 29 22.87 16.24 -17.76
CA ASP A 29 22.05 17.23 -17.05
C ASP A 29 21.39 16.62 -15.79
N THR A 30 21.80 15.42 -15.39
CA THR A 30 21.32 14.80 -14.16
C THR A 30 21.83 15.58 -12.95
N LEU A 31 20.94 15.88 -12.02
CA LEU A 31 21.32 16.57 -10.78
C LEU A 31 22.39 15.76 -10.02
N PRO A 32 23.41 16.43 -9.44
CA PRO A 32 24.44 15.75 -8.66
C PRO A 32 23.86 14.84 -7.57
N GLY A 33 24.33 13.61 -7.50
CA GLY A 33 23.89 12.63 -6.50
C GLY A 33 22.49 12.05 -6.73
N LYS A 34 21.83 12.35 -7.85
CA LYS A 34 20.50 11.81 -8.22
C LYS A 34 20.59 10.79 -9.34
N LEU A 35 19.56 9.97 -9.47
CA LEU A 35 19.40 9.06 -10.61
C LEU A 35 18.85 9.82 -11.82
N PRO A 36 19.24 9.44 -13.04
CA PRO A 36 18.66 10.00 -14.27
C PRO A 36 17.15 9.82 -14.32
N GLN A 37 16.41 10.84 -14.80
CA GLN A 37 14.94 10.78 -14.86
C GLN A 37 14.44 9.56 -15.65
N ARG A 38 15.08 9.25 -16.77
CA ARG A 38 14.76 8.05 -17.56
C ARG A 38 14.88 6.75 -16.73
N LYS A 39 15.93 6.65 -15.92
CA LYS A 39 16.14 5.48 -15.05
C LYS A 39 15.03 5.36 -14.01
N LEU A 40 14.66 6.47 -13.37
CA LEU A 40 13.57 6.51 -12.38
C LEU A 40 12.25 6.05 -13.00
N CYS A 41 11.83 6.64 -14.11
CA CYS A 41 10.58 6.27 -14.79
C CYS A 41 10.54 4.78 -15.14
N GLN A 42 11.61 4.25 -15.74
CA GLN A 42 11.67 2.87 -16.20
C GLN A 42 11.66 1.87 -15.04
N THR A 43 12.45 2.10 -14.01
CA THR A 43 12.57 1.16 -12.88
C THR A 43 11.37 1.19 -11.97
N ALA A 44 10.79 2.36 -11.71
CA ALA A 44 9.55 2.48 -10.93
C ALA A 44 8.40 1.75 -11.62
N ALA A 45 8.22 1.96 -12.93
CA ALA A 45 7.20 1.24 -13.70
C ALA A 45 7.43 -0.28 -13.71
N ALA A 46 8.69 -0.72 -13.85
CA ALA A 46 9.03 -2.14 -13.84
C ALA A 46 8.72 -2.80 -12.48
N GLY A 47 9.08 -2.14 -11.38
CA GLY A 47 8.79 -2.65 -10.03
C GLY A 47 7.29 -2.76 -9.78
N TYR A 48 6.54 -1.70 -10.09
CA TYR A 48 5.10 -1.65 -9.88
C TYR A 48 4.34 -2.71 -10.70
N SER A 49 4.65 -2.81 -12.01
CA SER A 49 4.01 -3.80 -12.87
C SER A 49 4.38 -5.23 -12.48
N SER A 50 5.64 -5.48 -12.15
CA SER A 50 6.09 -6.79 -11.70
C SER A 50 5.32 -7.26 -10.47
N TYR A 51 5.20 -6.41 -9.45
CA TYR A 51 4.46 -6.75 -8.24
C TYR A 51 2.97 -6.98 -8.51
N GLY A 52 2.30 -6.03 -9.17
CA GLY A 52 0.86 -6.13 -9.47
C GLY A 52 0.49 -7.34 -10.31
N ASN A 53 1.28 -7.63 -11.36
CA ASN A 53 1.05 -8.77 -12.22
C ASN A 53 1.23 -10.11 -11.47
N GLN A 54 2.25 -10.22 -10.61
CA GLN A 54 2.52 -11.43 -9.84
C GLN A 54 1.47 -11.70 -8.75
N ILE A 55 0.95 -10.68 -8.08
CA ILE A 55 -0.14 -10.89 -7.11
C ILE A 55 -1.47 -11.20 -7.80
N GLY A 56 -1.55 -11.03 -9.11
CA GLY A 56 -2.76 -11.26 -9.88
C GLY A 56 -3.81 -10.16 -9.66
N LEU A 57 -3.38 -8.89 -9.61
CA LEU A 57 -4.24 -7.71 -9.48
C LEU A 57 -4.30 -6.96 -10.79
N ALA A 58 -5.49 -6.78 -11.34
CA ALA A 58 -5.70 -5.98 -12.54
C ALA A 58 -5.37 -4.51 -12.28
N THR A 59 -4.45 -3.94 -13.07
CA THR A 59 -4.19 -2.50 -13.07
C THR A 59 -4.92 -1.85 -14.22
N GLY A 60 -6.13 -1.37 -13.95
CA GLY A 60 -7.06 -0.88 -14.99
C GLY A 60 -6.71 0.47 -15.57
N HIS A 61 -5.88 1.25 -14.89
CA HIS A 61 -5.42 2.56 -15.37
C HIS A 61 -4.03 2.90 -14.91
N VAL A 62 -3.19 3.39 -15.83
CA VAL A 62 -1.81 3.82 -15.55
C VAL A 62 -1.56 5.16 -16.24
N ALA A 63 -1.09 6.14 -15.47
CA ALA A 63 -0.74 7.44 -16.02
C ALA A 63 0.57 7.98 -15.43
N GLU A 64 1.29 8.75 -16.22
CA GLU A 64 2.45 9.54 -15.78
C GLU A 64 2.23 11.01 -16.14
N LEU A 65 2.53 11.86 -15.17
CA LEU A 65 2.58 13.32 -15.29
C LEU A 65 4.04 13.76 -15.27
N TYR A 66 4.38 14.72 -16.11
CA TYR A 66 5.74 15.24 -16.20
C TYR A 66 5.74 16.71 -15.79
N HIS A 67 6.56 17.04 -14.80
CA HIS A 67 6.73 18.40 -14.31
C HIS A 67 8.10 18.59 -13.66
N PRO A 68 8.78 19.74 -13.85
CA PRO A 68 10.09 19.99 -13.27
C PRO A 68 10.16 19.85 -11.74
N GLY A 69 9.07 20.12 -11.04
CA GLY A 69 8.95 19.93 -9.59
C GLY A 69 9.15 18.49 -9.11
N TYR A 70 9.05 17.49 -9.98
CA TYR A 70 9.28 16.09 -9.65
C TYR A 70 10.72 15.61 -9.90
N VAL A 71 11.62 16.47 -10.38
CA VAL A 71 13.01 16.09 -10.67
C VAL A 71 13.77 15.69 -9.40
N ALA A 72 13.58 16.45 -8.33
CA ALA A 72 14.25 16.18 -7.06
C ALA A 72 13.61 15.03 -6.29
N LYS A 73 12.30 14.84 -6.42
CA LYS A 73 11.53 13.80 -5.73
C LYS A 73 10.42 13.26 -6.63
N HIS A 74 10.63 12.03 -7.06
CA HIS A 74 9.66 11.28 -7.85
C HIS A 74 8.39 10.98 -7.01
N LEU A 75 7.21 11.12 -7.61
CA LEU A 75 5.93 10.82 -6.96
C LEU A 75 5.37 9.50 -7.48
N GLU A 76 5.04 8.59 -6.57
CA GLU A 76 4.27 7.38 -6.87
C GLU A 76 2.98 7.39 -6.06
N VAL A 77 1.87 7.26 -6.74
CA VAL A 77 0.54 7.13 -6.14
C VAL A 77 -0.11 5.87 -6.67
N GLY A 78 -0.49 4.98 -5.76
CA GLY A 78 -1.31 3.82 -6.07
C GLY A 78 -2.70 4.00 -5.43
N ALA A 79 -3.73 3.64 -6.16
CA ALA A 79 -5.08 3.55 -5.62
C ALA A 79 -5.65 2.17 -5.93
N VAL A 80 -6.38 1.60 -4.98
CA VAL A 80 -7.00 0.29 -5.12
C VAL A 80 -8.47 0.33 -4.72
N VAL A 81 -9.25 -0.56 -5.33
CA VAL A 81 -10.64 -0.79 -4.94
C VAL A 81 -10.78 -2.22 -4.45
N GLY A 82 -11.35 -2.36 -3.27
CA GLY A 82 -11.68 -3.66 -2.68
C GLY A 82 -13.17 -3.76 -2.38
N ALA A 83 -13.69 -4.97 -2.39
CA ALA A 83 -15.07 -5.29 -2.01
C ALA A 83 -15.12 -6.58 -1.21
N ALA A 84 -16.15 -6.73 -0.37
CA ALA A 84 -16.44 -7.93 0.39
C ALA A 84 -17.95 -8.13 0.52
N PRO A 85 -18.46 -9.36 0.62
CA PRO A 85 -19.81 -9.60 1.11
C PRO A 85 -20.00 -8.99 2.50
N ALA A 86 -21.12 -8.31 2.72
CA ALA A 86 -21.37 -7.58 3.97
C ALA A 86 -21.31 -8.51 5.21
N GLU A 87 -21.77 -9.74 5.07
CA GLU A 87 -21.75 -10.76 6.12
C GLU A 87 -20.34 -11.21 6.54
N ASN A 88 -19.32 -10.95 5.73
CA ASN A 88 -17.92 -11.27 6.06
C ASN A 88 -17.26 -10.17 6.90
N VAL A 89 -17.86 -8.98 6.97
CA VAL A 89 -17.31 -7.82 7.69
C VAL A 89 -17.70 -7.93 9.17
N ARG A 90 -16.83 -8.52 9.98
CA ARG A 90 -16.96 -8.51 11.44
C ARG A 90 -16.19 -7.32 12.02
N ARG A 91 -16.78 -6.69 13.02
CA ARG A 91 -16.17 -5.59 13.79
C ARG A 91 -16.42 -5.83 15.27
N GLU A 92 -15.86 -6.92 15.77
CA GLU A 92 -15.94 -7.27 17.18
C GLU A 92 -14.76 -6.68 17.94
N ARG A 93 -15.07 -6.23 19.16
CA ARG A 93 -14.02 -5.78 20.08
C ARG A 93 -13.29 -7.00 20.60
N PRO A 94 -11.95 -7.05 20.53
CA PRO A 94 -11.18 -8.14 21.15
C PRO A 94 -11.44 -8.21 22.65
N ALA A 95 -11.50 -9.42 23.18
CA ALA A 95 -11.72 -9.69 24.61
C ALA A 95 -10.48 -10.33 25.23
N PRO A 96 -10.26 -10.16 26.55
CA PRO A 96 -9.17 -10.85 27.23
C PRO A 96 -9.21 -12.37 26.99
N GLY A 97 -8.04 -12.93 26.64
CA GLY A 97 -7.89 -14.33 26.24
C GLY A 97 -7.92 -14.56 24.74
N ASP A 98 -8.38 -13.61 23.92
CA ASP A 98 -8.28 -13.73 22.46
C ASP A 98 -6.81 -13.84 22.03
N VAL A 99 -6.59 -14.64 20.99
CA VAL A 99 -5.27 -14.95 20.46
C VAL A 99 -4.99 -14.06 19.24
N ILE A 100 -3.78 -13.54 19.16
CA ILE A 100 -3.30 -12.83 17.97
C ILE A 100 -2.36 -13.74 17.20
N ILE A 101 -2.73 -14.02 15.96
CA ILE A 101 -1.97 -14.83 15.03
C ILE A 101 -1.30 -13.90 14.02
N LEU A 102 0.01 -14.06 13.85
CA LEU A 102 0.76 -13.51 12.74
C LEU A 102 0.79 -14.53 11.62
N LEU A 103 0.44 -14.08 10.39
CA LEU A 103 0.49 -14.92 9.20
C LEU A 103 1.24 -14.25 8.06
N GLY A 104 1.79 -15.07 7.17
CA GLY A 104 2.54 -14.63 5.99
C GLY A 104 4.04 -14.74 6.13
N GLY A 105 4.77 -13.79 5.56
CA GLY A 105 6.22 -13.82 5.47
C GLY A 105 6.94 -13.74 6.81
N ARG A 106 8.19 -14.21 6.85
CA ARG A 106 9.06 -14.11 8.03
C ARG A 106 9.69 -12.73 8.18
N THR A 107 10.12 -12.40 9.39
CA THR A 107 10.71 -11.10 9.75
C THR A 107 12.20 -11.04 9.42
N GLY A 108 12.62 -9.97 8.79
CA GLY A 108 14.02 -9.62 8.54
C GLY A 108 14.30 -8.15 8.90
N ARG A 109 15.49 -7.63 8.57
CA ARG A 109 15.81 -6.19 8.65
C ARG A 109 15.24 -5.49 7.42
N ASP A 110 13.94 -5.25 7.42
CA ASP A 110 13.20 -4.67 6.30
C ASP A 110 12.43 -3.44 6.79
N GLY A 111 12.54 -2.31 6.08
CA GLY A 111 11.76 -1.11 6.36
C GLY A 111 12.09 -0.40 7.68
N ILE A 112 13.12 -0.81 8.39
CA ILE A 112 13.49 -0.23 9.69
C ILE A 112 13.86 1.24 9.51
N GLY A 113 13.03 2.15 10.03
CA GLY A 113 13.15 3.58 9.78
C GLY A 113 12.65 4.05 8.41
N GLY A 114 12.10 3.17 7.58
CA GLY A 114 11.68 3.44 6.20
C GLY A 114 10.62 4.53 6.09
N ALA A 115 9.67 4.59 7.00
CA ALA A 115 8.65 5.64 7.03
C ALA A 115 9.28 7.05 7.21
N THR A 116 10.27 7.18 8.08
CA THR A 116 11.04 8.43 8.25
C THR A 116 11.97 8.65 7.06
N GLY A 117 12.66 7.62 6.59
CA GLY A 117 13.60 7.66 5.47
C GLY A 117 12.93 8.08 4.16
N SER A 118 11.71 7.64 3.90
CA SER A 118 10.95 8.02 2.70
C SER A 118 10.68 9.52 2.58
N SER A 119 10.70 10.24 3.69
CA SER A 119 10.52 11.71 3.73
C SER A 119 11.82 12.50 3.56
N LYS A 120 12.98 11.83 3.60
CA LYS A 120 14.30 12.47 3.44
C LYS A 120 14.71 12.56 1.97
N SER A 121 15.61 13.47 1.66
CA SER A 121 16.25 13.56 0.33
C SER A 121 17.29 12.45 0.19
N HIS A 122 17.12 11.58 -0.80
CA HIS A 122 18.06 10.51 -1.10
C HIS A 122 19.17 10.95 -2.03
N ASN A 123 20.37 10.38 -1.83
CA ASN A 123 21.56 10.60 -2.63
C ASN A 123 22.35 9.29 -2.80
N GLN A 124 23.52 9.32 -3.42
CA GLN A 124 24.33 8.11 -3.63
C GLN A 124 24.73 7.41 -2.33
N THR A 125 24.97 8.14 -1.25
CA THR A 125 25.31 7.57 0.07
C THR A 125 24.14 6.73 0.62
N SER A 126 22.88 7.11 0.30
CA SER A 126 21.69 6.37 0.73
C SER A 126 21.70 4.91 0.24
N LEU A 127 22.31 4.62 -0.91
CA LEU A 127 22.43 3.24 -1.43
C LEU A 127 23.22 2.33 -0.50
N HIS A 128 24.17 2.87 0.25
CA HIS A 128 25.02 2.12 1.15
C HIS A 128 24.51 2.10 2.59
N THR A 129 23.87 3.18 3.04
CA THR A 129 23.50 3.37 4.45
C THR A 129 22.06 3.01 4.78
N MET A 130 21.17 2.94 3.78
CA MET A 130 19.73 2.78 3.98
C MET A 130 19.18 1.43 3.49
N ALA A 131 20.02 0.41 3.39
CA ALA A 131 19.60 -0.90 2.90
C ALA A 131 18.52 -1.56 3.78
N SER A 132 18.54 -1.32 5.09
CA SER A 132 17.54 -1.81 6.05
C SER A 132 16.23 -1.00 6.01
N GLU A 133 16.22 0.20 5.46
CA GLU A 133 15.02 1.03 5.30
C GLU A 133 14.16 0.56 4.11
N VAL A 134 14.71 -0.25 3.21
CA VAL A 134 14.00 -0.76 2.05
C VAL A 134 13.09 -1.92 2.45
N GLN A 135 11.81 -1.77 2.17
CA GLN A 135 10.85 -2.87 2.25
C GLN A 135 11.06 -3.80 1.05
N LYS A 136 11.21 -5.10 1.32
CA LYS A 136 11.40 -6.11 0.27
C LYS A 136 10.10 -6.87 0.08
N GLY A 137 9.49 -6.74 -1.09
CA GLY A 137 8.23 -7.39 -1.43
C GLY A 137 8.40 -8.87 -1.81
N ASN A 138 7.33 -9.66 -1.53
CA ASN A 138 7.17 -11.04 -1.95
C ASN A 138 5.76 -11.24 -2.51
N ALA A 139 5.57 -10.90 -3.79
CA ALA A 139 4.26 -10.93 -4.44
C ALA A 139 3.55 -12.30 -4.38
N PRO A 140 4.22 -13.46 -4.50
CA PRO A 140 3.56 -14.75 -4.29
C PRO A 140 2.97 -14.93 -2.90
N GLU A 141 3.64 -14.42 -1.87
CA GLU A 141 3.12 -14.47 -0.49
C GLU A 141 1.87 -13.58 -0.34
N GLU A 142 1.89 -12.39 -0.92
CA GLU A 142 0.74 -11.50 -0.98
C GLU A 142 -0.46 -12.18 -1.67
N ARG A 143 -0.23 -12.89 -2.78
CA ARG A 143 -1.29 -13.61 -3.50
C ARG A 143 -1.97 -14.64 -2.61
N LYS A 144 -1.21 -15.39 -1.81
CA LYS A 144 -1.76 -16.39 -0.88
C LYS A 144 -2.63 -15.73 0.19
N ILE A 145 -2.16 -14.61 0.77
CA ILE A 145 -2.92 -13.83 1.75
C ILE A 145 -4.24 -13.34 1.15
N GLN A 146 -4.21 -12.79 -0.06
CA GLN A 146 -5.40 -12.34 -0.78
C GLN A 146 -6.41 -13.49 -0.98
N ARG A 147 -5.94 -14.69 -1.31
CA ARG A 147 -6.81 -15.86 -1.48
C ARG A 147 -7.43 -16.29 -0.17
N LEU A 148 -6.65 -16.37 0.91
CA LEU A 148 -7.14 -16.71 2.23
C LEU A 148 -8.26 -15.79 2.69
N PHE A 149 -8.06 -14.46 2.55
CA PHE A 149 -9.04 -13.47 2.96
C PHE A 149 -10.27 -13.39 2.04
N ARG A 150 -10.24 -14.02 0.87
CA ARG A 150 -11.40 -14.16 0.01
C ARG A 150 -12.38 -15.25 0.49
N ASP A 151 -11.92 -16.20 1.30
CA ASP A 151 -12.78 -17.20 1.90
C ASP A 151 -13.56 -16.62 3.08
N GLY A 152 -14.88 -16.47 2.90
CA GLY A 152 -15.79 -15.96 3.93
C GLY A 152 -15.86 -16.84 5.19
N LYS A 153 -15.59 -18.15 5.07
CA LYS A 153 -15.53 -19.04 6.25
C LYS A 153 -14.36 -18.67 7.15
N VAL A 154 -13.23 -18.31 6.56
CA VAL A 154 -12.01 -17.90 7.28
C VAL A 154 -12.15 -16.49 7.84
N THR A 155 -12.57 -15.53 7.00
CA THR A 155 -12.68 -14.13 7.43
C THR A 155 -13.68 -13.90 8.53
N ARG A 156 -14.74 -14.72 8.62
CA ARG A 156 -15.71 -14.67 9.74
C ARG A 156 -15.15 -15.16 11.08
N LEU A 157 -14.01 -15.86 11.12
CA LEU A 157 -13.30 -16.17 12.38
C LEU A 157 -12.57 -14.97 12.95
N VAL A 158 -12.22 -13.99 12.11
CA VAL A 158 -11.38 -12.85 12.45
C VAL A 158 -12.22 -11.72 13.07
N LYS A 159 -11.94 -11.37 14.32
CA LYS A 159 -12.57 -10.23 15.03
C LYS A 159 -12.03 -8.89 14.54
N ARG A 160 -10.72 -8.74 14.51
CA ARG A 160 -9.96 -7.60 13.99
C ARG A 160 -8.70 -8.08 13.29
N CYS A 161 -8.18 -7.29 12.37
CA CYS A 161 -6.86 -7.52 11.80
C CYS A 161 -6.24 -6.21 11.30
N ASN A 162 -4.93 -6.22 11.23
CA ASN A 162 -4.12 -5.17 10.60
C ASN A 162 -3.11 -5.81 9.67
N ASP A 163 -2.73 -5.05 8.64
CA ASP A 163 -1.56 -5.38 7.82
C ASP A 163 -0.27 -4.86 8.49
N PHE A 164 0.87 -5.37 8.03
CA PHE A 164 2.17 -4.91 8.48
C PHE A 164 2.69 -3.82 7.56
N GLY A 165 2.84 -2.64 8.12
CA GLY A 165 3.47 -1.47 7.54
C GLY A 165 4.47 -0.86 8.51
N ALA A 166 4.54 0.47 8.53
CA ALA A 166 5.42 1.23 9.41
C ALA A 166 5.23 0.85 10.87
N GLY A 167 6.34 0.60 11.58
CA GLY A 167 6.34 0.21 12.98
C GLY A 167 6.18 -1.29 13.25
N GLY A 168 6.02 -2.12 12.21
CA GLY A 168 6.05 -3.58 12.31
C GLY A 168 5.08 -4.16 13.34
N VAL A 169 5.57 -5.08 14.18
CA VAL A 169 4.80 -5.72 15.28
C VAL A 169 4.21 -4.69 16.24
N SER A 170 4.99 -3.64 16.57
CA SER A 170 4.58 -2.60 17.52
C SER A 170 3.29 -1.90 17.11
N VAL A 171 3.08 -1.69 15.83
CA VAL A 171 1.89 -1.03 15.26
C VAL A 171 0.84 -2.06 14.85
N ALA A 172 1.19 -2.99 13.96
CA ALA A 172 0.24 -3.95 13.41
C ALA A 172 -0.48 -4.76 14.49
N ILE A 173 0.23 -5.17 15.54
CA ILE A 173 -0.34 -5.90 16.69
C ILE A 173 -0.78 -4.93 17.78
N GLY A 174 0.05 -3.91 18.07
CA GLY A 174 -0.18 -2.96 19.15
C GLY A 174 -1.49 -2.18 19.07
N GLU A 175 -2.06 -2.02 17.87
CA GLU A 175 -3.34 -1.32 17.64
C GLU A 175 -4.57 -2.24 17.70
N LEU A 176 -4.38 -3.57 17.80
CA LEU A 176 -5.50 -4.49 17.72
C LEU A 176 -6.38 -4.50 18.97
N ALA A 177 -5.79 -4.29 20.16
CA ALA A 177 -6.53 -4.26 21.42
C ALA A 177 -5.90 -3.30 22.44
N ASP A 178 -6.66 -2.91 23.45
CA ASP A 178 -6.19 -1.98 24.49
C ASP A 178 -5.12 -2.61 25.39
N GLY A 179 -5.27 -3.88 25.74
CA GLY A 179 -4.33 -4.66 26.54
C GLY A 179 -3.75 -5.83 25.73
N LEU A 180 -2.42 -5.98 25.74
CA LEU A 180 -1.70 -6.96 24.92
C LEU A 180 -0.44 -7.44 25.64
N THR A 181 -0.19 -8.75 25.59
CA THR A 181 1.14 -9.33 25.84
C THR A 181 1.64 -9.97 24.55
N ILE A 182 2.73 -9.46 24.02
CA ILE A 182 3.35 -9.86 22.74
C ILE A 182 4.63 -10.63 23.07
N ASP A 183 4.78 -11.81 22.48
CA ASP A 183 5.97 -12.64 22.55
C ASP A 183 6.79 -12.48 21.28
N LEU A 184 7.90 -11.76 21.35
CA LEU A 184 8.78 -11.53 20.21
C LEU A 184 9.64 -12.77 19.88
N ASP A 185 9.82 -13.69 20.82
CA ASP A 185 10.51 -14.95 20.55
C ASP A 185 9.71 -15.87 19.65
N ALA A 186 8.38 -15.75 19.67
CA ALA A 186 7.47 -16.46 18.77
C ALA A 186 7.52 -15.94 17.34
N VAL A 187 8.05 -14.72 17.08
CA VAL A 187 8.11 -14.12 15.74
C VAL A 187 9.15 -14.84 14.87
N ARG A 188 8.70 -15.52 13.83
CA ARG A 188 9.57 -16.28 12.92
C ARG A 188 10.47 -15.35 12.11
N LYS A 189 11.74 -15.71 12.03
CA LYS A 189 12.81 -14.89 11.41
C LYS A 189 13.23 -15.46 10.07
N LYS A 190 13.63 -14.58 9.15
CA LYS A 190 14.25 -14.96 7.85
C LYS A 190 15.66 -15.52 8.09
N TYR A 191 16.35 -15.04 9.13
CA TYR A 191 17.73 -15.39 9.50
C TYR A 191 17.97 -15.02 10.97
N ASP A 192 19.02 -15.57 11.56
CA ASP A 192 19.40 -15.30 12.93
C ASP A 192 20.06 -13.92 13.10
N GLY A 193 20.16 -13.45 14.35
CA GLY A 193 20.85 -12.22 14.72
C GLY A 193 19.97 -10.96 14.71
N LEU A 194 18.64 -11.10 14.62
CA LEU A 194 17.72 -9.99 14.93
C LEU A 194 17.54 -9.87 16.43
N ASP A 195 17.64 -8.63 16.94
CA ASP A 195 17.34 -8.32 18.33
C ASP A 195 15.85 -8.02 18.56
N GLY A 196 15.48 -7.82 19.85
CA GLY A 196 14.09 -7.54 20.21
C GLY A 196 13.54 -6.26 19.60
N THR A 197 14.38 -5.23 19.45
CA THR A 197 13.99 -3.96 18.82
C THR A 197 13.70 -4.17 17.33
N GLU A 198 14.60 -4.84 16.62
CA GLU A 198 14.44 -5.14 15.21
C GLU A 198 13.19 -5.99 14.94
N LEU A 199 12.90 -6.98 15.81
CA LEU A 199 11.69 -7.79 15.73
C LEU A 199 10.42 -6.96 15.96
N ALA A 200 10.47 -5.99 16.88
CA ALA A 200 9.34 -5.15 17.25
C ALA A 200 8.95 -4.14 16.15
N ILE A 201 9.94 -3.60 15.41
CA ILE A 201 9.72 -2.49 14.48
C ILE A 201 9.96 -2.83 13.01
N SER A 202 10.42 -4.04 12.67
CA SER A 202 10.63 -4.45 11.28
C SER A 202 9.34 -4.42 10.46
N GLU A 203 9.41 -3.79 9.31
CA GLU A 203 8.32 -3.64 8.35
C GLU A 203 8.37 -4.72 7.25
N SER A 204 8.86 -5.94 7.56
CA SER A 204 8.79 -7.04 6.59
C SER A 204 7.36 -7.17 6.07
N GLN A 205 7.21 -7.07 4.75
CA GLN A 205 5.92 -7.00 4.09
C GLN A 205 5.27 -8.38 3.94
N GLU A 206 4.06 -8.41 3.38
CA GLU A 206 3.24 -9.59 3.16
C GLU A 206 2.98 -10.38 4.45
N ARG A 207 2.60 -9.64 5.49
CA ARG A 207 2.18 -10.18 6.78
C ARG A 207 0.86 -9.54 7.21
N MET A 208 0.05 -10.30 7.92
CA MET A 208 -1.15 -9.82 8.60
C MET A 208 -1.12 -10.25 10.06
N ALA A 209 -1.67 -9.44 10.94
CA ALA A 209 -1.99 -9.82 12.31
C ALA A 209 -3.51 -9.93 12.46
N VAL A 210 -3.99 -11.05 12.94
CA VAL A 210 -5.43 -11.31 13.12
C VAL A 210 -5.75 -11.66 14.56
N VAL A 211 -6.86 -11.16 15.06
CA VAL A 211 -7.42 -11.53 16.38
C VAL A 211 -8.53 -12.55 16.17
N VAL A 212 -8.38 -13.69 16.81
CA VAL A 212 -9.37 -14.77 16.80
C VAL A 212 -9.73 -15.22 18.22
N ALA A 213 -10.92 -15.80 18.40
CA ALA A 213 -11.23 -16.45 19.67
C ALA A 213 -10.33 -17.69 19.85
N PRO A 214 -9.96 -18.09 21.09
CA PRO A 214 -9.07 -19.23 21.33
C PRO A 214 -9.54 -20.52 20.65
N LYS A 215 -10.85 -20.77 20.65
CA LYS A 215 -11.47 -21.94 20.02
C LYS A 215 -11.34 -22.00 18.50
N ASP A 216 -11.12 -20.84 17.86
CA ASP A 216 -11.07 -20.69 16.41
C ASP A 216 -9.61 -20.64 15.88
N ALA A 217 -8.61 -20.58 16.78
CA ALA A 217 -7.22 -20.39 16.42
C ALA A 217 -6.67 -21.53 15.54
N GLU A 218 -6.88 -22.78 15.93
CA GLU A 218 -6.42 -23.95 15.16
C GLU A 218 -7.08 -24.00 13.78
N THR A 219 -8.39 -23.71 13.70
CA THR A 219 -9.13 -23.67 12.44
C THR A 219 -8.58 -22.61 11.49
N PHE A 220 -8.25 -21.42 12.02
CA PHE A 220 -7.66 -20.35 11.24
C PHE A 220 -6.25 -20.72 10.74
N ILE A 221 -5.41 -21.29 11.60
CA ILE A 221 -4.06 -21.75 11.25
C ILE A 221 -4.11 -22.80 10.15
N ALA A 222 -4.96 -23.81 10.30
CA ALA A 222 -5.12 -24.86 9.29
C ALA A 222 -5.58 -24.31 7.92
N ALA A 223 -6.47 -23.31 7.93
CA ALA A 223 -6.88 -22.65 6.69
C ALA A 223 -5.73 -21.86 6.04
N ALA A 224 -4.89 -21.20 6.82
CA ALA A 224 -3.70 -20.52 6.32
C ALA A 224 -2.67 -21.50 5.74
N GLU A 225 -2.45 -22.62 6.42
CA GLU A 225 -1.54 -23.69 5.95
C GLU A 225 -2.03 -24.31 4.64
N ALA A 226 -3.35 -24.45 4.46
CA ALA A 226 -3.92 -24.93 3.19
C ALA A 226 -3.63 -24.00 2.01
N GLU A 227 -3.40 -22.72 2.25
CA GLU A 227 -2.91 -21.74 1.26
C GLU A 227 -1.36 -21.65 1.21
N ASN A 228 -0.66 -22.55 1.90
CA ASN A 228 0.80 -22.52 2.05
C ASN A 228 1.32 -21.21 2.70
N LEU A 229 0.59 -20.70 3.69
CA LEU A 229 0.99 -19.59 4.53
C LEU A 229 1.48 -20.08 5.88
N GLU A 230 2.55 -19.53 6.39
CA GLU A 230 2.89 -19.69 7.81
C GLU A 230 1.91 -18.86 8.64
N ALA A 231 1.33 -19.47 9.69
CA ALA A 231 0.47 -18.78 10.65
C ALA A 231 0.74 -19.33 12.05
N TYR A 232 0.90 -18.45 13.03
CA TYR A 232 1.26 -18.85 14.39
C TYR A 232 0.89 -17.79 15.42
N PRO A 233 0.56 -18.17 16.67
CA PRO A 233 0.27 -17.24 17.76
C PRO A 233 1.53 -16.44 18.14
N VAL A 234 1.36 -15.13 18.36
CA VAL A 234 2.43 -14.23 18.80
C VAL A 234 2.02 -13.32 19.95
N ALA A 235 0.73 -13.23 20.27
CA ALA A 235 0.26 -12.39 21.36
C ALA A 235 -1.09 -12.87 21.89
N VAL A 236 -1.41 -12.40 23.09
CA VAL A 236 -2.69 -12.62 23.75
C VAL A 236 -3.25 -11.27 24.21
N VAL A 237 -4.56 -11.09 24.04
CA VAL A 237 -5.29 -9.92 24.56
C VAL A 237 -5.43 -10.06 26.07
N THR A 238 -5.11 -8.99 26.80
CA THR A 238 -5.16 -8.93 28.27
C THR A 238 -6.22 -7.95 28.77
N ALA A 239 -6.64 -8.11 30.03
CA ALA A 239 -7.60 -7.20 30.65
C ALA A 239 -6.97 -5.85 31.05
N GLU A 240 -5.67 -5.85 31.39
CA GLU A 240 -4.94 -4.63 31.70
C GLU A 240 -4.71 -3.81 30.43
N PRO A 241 -5.09 -2.51 30.37
CA PRO A 241 -4.92 -1.67 29.18
C PRO A 241 -3.46 -1.22 29.03
N ARG A 242 -2.60 -2.15 28.69
CA ARG A 242 -1.15 -1.99 28.57
C ARG A 242 -0.62 -2.85 27.43
N MET A 243 0.28 -2.32 26.62
CA MET A 243 1.05 -3.07 25.65
C MET A 243 2.36 -3.53 26.28
N VAL A 244 2.55 -4.84 26.38
CA VAL A 244 3.77 -5.47 26.92
C VAL A 244 4.41 -6.28 25.80
N MET A 245 5.72 -6.12 25.60
CA MET A 245 6.51 -6.98 24.70
C MET A 245 7.61 -7.68 25.49
N ARG A 246 7.73 -8.99 25.24
CA ARG A 246 8.75 -9.85 25.85
C ARG A 246 9.70 -10.38 24.79
N TRP A 247 10.97 -10.46 25.16
CA TRP A 247 12.04 -11.03 24.35
C TRP A 247 13.09 -11.68 25.24
N GLN A 248 13.42 -12.93 24.97
CA GLN A 248 14.37 -13.75 25.76
C GLN A 248 14.04 -13.78 27.27
N GLY A 249 12.74 -13.87 27.60
CA GLY A 249 12.25 -13.88 28.97
C GLY A 249 12.15 -12.51 29.64
N GLU A 250 12.69 -11.46 29.04
CA GLU A 250 12.69 -10.10 29.59
C GLU A 250 11.54 -9.26 28.99
N THR A 251 11.03 -8.33 29.81
CA THR A 251 10.07 -7.32 29.32
C THR A 251 10.84 -6.14 28.75
N ILE A 252 10.83 -5.96 27.44
CA ILE A 252 11.56 -4.88 26.76
C ILE A 252 10.68 -3.66 26.46
N VAL A 253 9.34 -3.83 26.45
CA VAL A 253 8.37 -2.74 26.29
C VAL A 253 7.23 -2.94 27.29
N SER A 254 6.84 -1.86 27.97
CA SER A 254 5.65 -1.82 28.85
C SER A 254 5.05 -0.41 28.84
N LEU A 255 4.06 -0.19 27.98
CA LEU A 255 3.44 1.11 27.76
C LEU A 255 1.94 1.07 28.08
N SER A 256 1.46 2.03 28.87
CA SER A 256 0.01 2.15 29.14
C SER A 256 -0.74 2.57 27.88
N ARG A 257 -1.98 2.15 27.73
CA ARG A 257 -2.85 2.58 26.63
C ARG A 257 -3.11 4.08 26.66
N GLU A 258 -3.19 4.67 27.84
CA GLU A 258 -3.33 6.12 28.00
C GLU A 258 -2.16 6.87 27.36
N PHE A 259 -0.92 6.43 27.62
CA PHE A 259 0.28 7.01 26.98
C PHE A 259 0.23 6.86 25.47
N LEU A 260 -0.09 5.68 24.95
CA LEU A 260 -0.16 5.42 23.51
C LEU A 260 -1.24 6.27 22.82
N ASN A 261 -2.34 6.54 23.51
CA ASN A 261 -3.45 7.34 22.99
C ASN A 261 -3.25 8.86 23.15
N SER A 262 -2.18 9.32 23.78
CA SER A 262 -1.93 10.75 24.02
C SER A 262 -1.72 11.58 22.74
N ASN A 263 -1.44 10.92 21.61
CA ASN A 263 -1.17 11.56 20.30
C ASN A 263 -0.01 12.59 20.32
N GLY A 264 0.80 12.60 21.39
CA GLY A 264 1.89 13.56 21.59
C GLY A 264 1.39 14.97 21.95
N ALA A 265 2.25 15.97 21.77
CA ALA A 265 1.93 17.36 22.06
C ALA A 265 0.87 17.91 21.09
N VAL A 266 -0.05 18.72 21.62
CA VAL A 266 -1.05 19.43 20.81
C VAL A 266 -0.33 20.34 19.80
N LYS A 267 -0.63 20.18 18.52
CA LYS A 267 -0.06 21.00 17.45
C LYS A 267 -1.09 22.04 17.01
N HIS A 268 -0.64 23.29 16.96
CA HIS A 268 -1.46 24.40 16.46
C HIS A 268 -0.89 24.85 15.11
N ALA A 269 -1.75 24.99 14.10
CA ALA A 269 -1.40 25.55 12.80
C ALA A 269 -2.29 26.78 12.55
N LYS A 270 -1.66 27.87 12.07
CA LYS A 270 -2.39 29.02 11.53
C LYS A 270 -2.45 28.83 10.02
N VAL A 271 -3.66 28.81 9.49
CA VAL A 271 -3.90 28.71 8.05
C VAL A 271 -4.51 30.02 7.59
N SER A 272 -3.89 30.68 6.61
CA SER A 272 -4.47 31.82 5.91
C SER A 272 -4.99 31.34 4.56
N VAL A 273 -6.28 31.47 4.34
CA VAL A 273 -6.91 31.16 3.05
C VAL A 273 -7.14 32.49 2.33
N PRO A 274 -6.39 32.80 1.26
CA PRO A 274 -6.62 34.01 0.50
C PRO A 274 -7.98 33.95 -0.19
N ASP A 275 -8.62 35.09 -0.30
CA ASP A 275 -9.84 35.22 -1.09
C ASP A 275 -9.46 35.16 -2.59
N VAL A 276 -10.01 34.17 -3.29
CA VAL A 276 -9.62 33.87 -4.68
C VAL A 276 -10.78 34.20 -5.60
N ASP A 277 -10.60 35.19 -6.46
CA ASP A 277 -11.53 35.45 -7.56
C ASP A 277 -11.38 34.33 -8.62
N ARG A 278 -12.36 33.43 -8.67
CA ARG A 278 -12.39 32.31 -9.62
C ARG A 278 -12.41 32.74 -11.10
N LYS A 279 -12.80 33.98 -11.38
CA LYS A 279 -12.84 34.50 -12.77
C LYS A 279 -11.46 34.89 -13.29
N THR A 280 -10.58 35.31 -12.40
CA THR A 280 -9.27 35.85 -12.77
C THR A 280 -8.11 34.92 -12.34
N HIS A 281 -8.33 34.05 -11.37
CA HIS A 281 -7.29 33.17 -10.86
C HIS A 281 -6.87 32.10 -11.88
N SER A 282 -5.56 31.94 -12.06
CA SER A 282 -4.95 31.04 -13.07
C SER A 282 -5.43 29.58 -12.99
N LEU A 283 -5.74 29.07 -11.78
CA LEU A 283 -6.29 27.74 -11.62
C LEU A 283 -7.61 27.49 -12.37
N PHE A 284 -8.42 28.54 -12.53
CA PHE A 284 -9.74 28.45 -13.16
C PHE A 284 -9.72 28.94 -14.61
N GLN A 285 -8.60 29.46 -15.09
CA GLN A 285 -8.47 29.84 -16.48
C GLN A 285 -8.15 28.60 -17.33
N LEU A 286 -8.92 28.41 -18.39
CA LEU A 286 -8.55 27.44 -19.42
C LEU A 286 -7.28 27.96 -20.11
N ALA A 287 -6.22 27.18 -20.11
CA ALA A 287 -5.05 27.48 -20.91
C ALA A 287 -5.48 27.57 -22.38
N GLY A 288 -5.23 28.72 -23.01
CA GLY A 288 -5.42 28.88 -24.44
C GLY A 288 -4.62 27.79 -25.18
N ALA A 289 -5.19 27.16 -26.17
CA ALA A 289 -4.47 26.23 -27.02
C ALA A 289 -3.33 26.98 -27.72
N SER A 290 -2.09 26.62 -27.43
CA SER A 290 -0.98 26.89 -28.33
C SER A 290 -1.24 26.19 -29.67
N ASP A 291 -0.41 26.41 -30.68
CA ASP A 291 -0.59 25.72 -31.96
C ASP A 291 -0.62 24.18 -31.81
N LEU A 292 -1.29 23.48 -32.69
CA LEU A 292 -1.43 22.02 -32.64
C LEU A 292 -0.12 21.25 -32.68
N ARG A 293 0.94 21.82 -33.28
CA ARG A 293 2.25 21.18 -33.35
C ARG A 293 2.90 21.18 -31.96
N SER A 294 2.86 22.27 -31.25
CA SER A 294 3.38 22.40 -29.87
C SER A 294 2.62 21.45 -28.94
N MET A 295 1.30 21.36 -29.05
CA MET A 295 0.51 20.41 -28.27
C MET A 295 0.91 18.96 -28.57
N ALA A 296 0.99 18.59 -29.85
CA ALA A 296 1.32 17.22 -30.25
C ALA A 296 2.74 16.80 -29.88
N SER A 297 3.69 17.75 -29.80
CA SER A 297 5.08 17.48 -29.41
C SER A 297 5.32 17.49 -27.91
N SER A 298 4.33 17.91 -27.11
CA SER A 298 4.45 17.97 -25.65
C SER A 298 4.44 16.58 -25.01
N LEU A 299 5.09 16.43 -23.86
CA LEU A 299 5.00 15.21 -23.04
C LEU A 299 3.57 14.93 -22.57
N LYS A 300 2.73 15.95 -22.42
CA LYS A 300 1.33 15.78 -22.04
C LYS A 300 0.54 14.97 -23.08
N SER A 301 0.89 15.13 -24.35
CA SER A 301 0.24 14.43 -25.50
C SER A 301 0.96 13.14 -25.91
N ALA A 302 2.13 12.85 -25.34
CA ALA A 302 2.88 11.65 -25.67
C ALA A 302 2.10 10.37 -25.33
N SER A 303 2.16 9.39 -26.21
CA SER A 303 1.55 8.07 -25.97
C SER A 303 2.20 7.39 -24.76
N ARG A 304 1.37 6.89 -23.84
CA ARG A 304 1.79 6.05 -22.72
C ARG A 304 1.61 4.56 -23.00
N ARG A 305 1.35 4.18 -24.23
CA ARG A 305 1.00 2.80 -24.57
C ARG A 305 2.05 1.79 -24.12
N GLY A 306 3.33 2.04 -24.38
CA GLY A 306 4.41 1.16 -23.94
C GLY A 306 4.59 1.08 -22.42
N LEU A 307 4.14 2.10 -21.66
CA LEU A 307 4.05 2.04 -20.20
C LEU A 307 2.87 1.19 -19.76
N VAL A 308 1.69 1.46 -20.30
CA VAL A 308 0.43 0.80 -19.90
C VAL A 308 0.48 -0.69 -20.21
N GLU A 309 1.05 -1.10 -21.35
CA GLU A 309 1.16 -2.51 -21.76
C GLU A 309 2.10 -3.36 -20.86
N ARG A 310 2.81 -2.75 -19.91
CA ARG A 310 3.55 -3.49 -18.88
C ARG A 310 2.66 -4.04 -17.78
N PHE A 311 1.47 -3.47 -17.62
CA PHE A 311 0.53 -3.81 -16.57
C PHE A 311 -0.57 -4.69 -17.14
N ASP A 312 -0.89 -5.78 -16.43
CA ASP A 312 -2.03 -6.60 -16.79
C ASP A 312 -3.32 -5.93 -16.30
N SER A 313 -4.15 -5.49 -17.24
CA SER A 313 -5.42 -4.82 -16.95
C SER A 313 -6.61 -5.79 -16.92
N THR A 314 -6.43 -7.05 -17.23
CA THR A 314 -7.50 -8.03 -17.46
C THR A 314 -7.57 -9.15 -16.42
N ILE A 315 -6.65 -9.22 -15.53
CA ILE A 315 -6.62 -10.26 -14.49
C ILE A 315 -7.96 -10.31 -13.75
N GLY A 316 -8.48 -11.51 -13.57
CA GLY A 316 -9.76 -11.74 -12.89
C GLY A 316 -10.99 -11.53 -13.77
N ALA A 317 -10.80 -11.16 -15.05
CA ALA A 317 -11.86 -11.00 -16.04
C ALA A 317 -12.99 -10.01 -15.66
N GLY A 318 -12.76 -9.16 -14.65
CA GLY A 318 -13.75 -8.17 -14.20
C GLY A 318 -13.63 -6.80 -14.86
N SER A 319 -12.60 -6.56 -15.67
CA SER A 319 -12.39 -5.24 -16.32
C SER A 319 -13.44 -4.94 -17.37
N VAL A 320 -14.21 -3.86 -17.16
CA VAL A 320 -15.24 -3.38 -18.08
C VAL A 320 -14.65 -2.39 -19.07
N THR A 321 -13.86 -1.42 -18.58
CA THR A 321 -13.13 -0.49 -19.45
C THR A 321 -11.67 -0.90 -19.54
N MET A 322 -11.20 -1.04 -20.78
CA MET A 322 -9.78 -1.27 -21.05
C MET A 322 -9.00 0.05 -21.02
N PRO A 323 -7.68 0.03 -20.77
CA PRO A 323 -6.86 1.24 -20.79
C PRO A 323 -6.92 2.04 -22.09
N TYR A 324 -7.24 1.38 -23.19
CA TYR A 324 -7.48 1.97 -24.49
C TYR A 324 -8.81 1.50 -25.06
N GLY A 325 -9.68 2.46 -25.37
CA GLY A 325 -11.01 2.23 -25.94
C GLY A 325 -11.12 2.61 -27.41
N GLY A 326 -12.37 2.65 -27.88
CA GLY A 326 -12.74 2.92 -29.27
C GLY A 326 -12.57 1.69 -30.17
N ARG A 327 -13.10 1.79 -31.37
CA ARG A 327 -13.10 0.69 -32.36
C ARG A 327 -11.70 0.13 -32.68
N THR A 328 -10.68 0.97 -32.63
CA THR A 328 -9.28 0.61 -32.91
C THR A 328 -8.43 0.47 -31.65
N GLN A 329 -9.02 0.56 -30.45
CA GLN A 329 -8.32 0.50 -29.18
C GLN A 329 -7.09 1.45 -29.11
N ARG A 330 -7.29 2.71 -29.52
CA ARG A 330 -6.23 3.73 -29.51
C ARG A 330 -6.55 4.94 -28.66
N THR A 331 -7.79 5.08 -28.18
CA THR A 331 -8.21 6.20 -27.35
C THR A 331 -7.92 5.88 -25.90
N PRO A 332 -7.01 6.63 -25.22
CA PRO A 332 -6.71 6.40 -23.80
C PRO A 332 -7.97 6.63 -22.95
N ALA A 333 -8.25 5.71 -22.03
CA ALA A 333 -9.24 5.90 -20.99
C ALA A 333 -8.67 6.79 -19.87
N GLN A 334 -9.52 7.60 -19.23
CA GLN A 334 -9.17 8.44 -18.08
C GLN A 334 -9.75 7.90 -16.75
N SER A 335 -10.30 6.71 -16.80
CA SER A 335 -10.89 6.01 -15.68
C SER A 335 -10.70 4.51 -15.84
N MET A 336 -10.87 3.79 -14.75
CA MET A 336 -11.04 2.35 -14.79
C MET A 336 -12.41 1.97 -14.27
N THR A 337 -12.98 0.90 -14.83
CA THR A 337 -14.26 0.32 -14.41
C THR A 337 -14.11 -1.19 -14.36
N ALA A 338 -14.53 -1.79 -13.25
CA ALA A 338 -14.51 -3.23 -13.09
C ALA A 338 -15.76 -3.73 -12.39
N LEU A 339 -16.23 -4.90 -12.77
CA LEU A 339 -17.28 -5.62 -12.06
C LEU A 339 -16.85 -5.93 -10.62
N LEU A 340 -17.80 -5.92 -9.70
CA LEU A 340 -17.53 -6.31 -8.32
C LEU A 340 -17.12 -7.78 -8.26
N PRO A 341 -16.08 -8.13 -7.47
CA PRO A 341 -15.62 -9.50 -7.33
C PRO A 341 -16.59 -10.28 -6.45
N VAL A 342 -17.40 -11.11 -7.07
CA VAL A 342 -18.36 -11.96 -6.39
C VAL A 342 -17.92 -13.44 -6.40
N LEU A 343 -18.54 -14.25 -5.57
CA LEU A 343 -18.33 -15.70 -5.60
C LEU A 343 -19.05 -16.31 -6.82
N PRO A 344 -18.60 -17.48 -7.31
CA PRO A 344 -19.27 -18.18 -8.39
C PRO A 344 -20.76 -18.39 -8.09
N GLY A 345 -21.61 -18.10 -9.05
CA GLY A 345 -23.07 -18.17 -8.91
C GLY A 345 -23.72 -16.92 -8.29
N GLN A 346 -22.94 -15.89 -8.02
CA GLN A 346 -23.39 -14.58 -7.52
C GLN A 346 -23.04 -13.44 -8.48
N GLU A 347 -22.89 -13.75 -9.76
CA GLU A 347 -22.48 -12.79 -10.78
C GLU A 347 -23.39 -11.57 -10.77
N THR A 348 -22.81 -10.40 -10.99
CA THR A 348 -23.50 -9.11 -10.95
C THR A 348 -23.01 -8.21 -12.09
N GLU A 349 -23.89 -7.34 -12.57
CA GLU A 349 -23.54 -6.26 -13.49
C GLU A 349 -23.09 -4.98 -12.77
N GLN A 350 -23.08 -4.97 -11.43
CA GLN A 350 -22.59 -3.83 -10.66
C GLN A 350 -21.08 -3.70 -10.80
N ALA A 351 -20.63 -2.46 -10.98
CA ALA A 351 -19.22 -2.16 -11.19
C ALA A 351 -18.76 -1.02 -10.28
N SER A 352 -17.48 -1.04 -9.96
CA SER A 352 -16.76 0.08 -9.37
C SER A 352 -16.16 0.94 -10.48
N VAL A 353 -16.20 2.27 -10.31
CA VAL A 353 -15.56 3.23 -11.19
C VAL A 353 -14.58 4.07 -10.39
N MET A 354 -13.36 4.21 -10.90
CA MET A 354 -12.36 5.11 -10.34
C MET A 354 -11.82 6.02 -11.44
N ALA A 355 -11.80 7.32 -11.17
CA ALA A 355 -11.25 8.34 -12.05
C ALA A 355 -10.34 9.27 -11.25
N TRP A 356 -9.48 10.00 -11.94
CA TRP A 356 -8.58 10.97 -11.34
C TRP A 356 -8.43 12.20 -12.23
N ALA A 357 -7.99 13.31 -11.65
CA ALA A 357 -7.59 14.50 -12.37
C ALA A 357 -6.48 15.22 -11.58
N CYS A 358 -5.43 15.64 -12.28
CA CYS A 358 -4.37 16.47 -11.72
C CYS A 358 -3.67 17.23 -12.85
N ASP A 359 -3.42 18.51 -12.65
CA ASP A 359 -2.57 19.32 -13.51
C ASP A 359 -1.48 19.99 -12.64
N PRO A 360 -0.26 19.46 -12.62
CA PRO A 360 0.80 19.98 -11.77
C PRO A 360 1.23 21.41 -12.15
N GLU A 361 1.07 21.84 -13.42
CA GLU A 361 1.36 23.22 -13.81
C GLU A 361 0.39 24.21 -13.19
N ARG A 362 -0.90 23.84 -13.13
CA ARG A 362 -1.91 24.67 -12.46
C ARG A 362 -1.70 24.71 -10.94
N LEU A 363 -1.32 23.61 -10.34
CA LEU A 363 -1.02 23.55 -8.90
C LEU A 363 0.22 24.35 -8.53
N SER A 364 1.24 24.38 -9.38
CA SER A 364 2.48 25.14 -9.12
C SER A 364 2.32 26.65 -9.34
N ALA A 365 1.26 27.07 -10.01
CA ALA A 365 0.92 28.50 -10.18
C ALA A 365 0.26 29.10 -8.93
N TYR A 366 0.04 28.34 -7.90
CA TYR A 366 -0.49 28.74 -6.60
C TYR A 366 0.65 28.94 -5.62
#